data_9c6ab8c048f2991feb4c15720759f106
#
_entry.id   9c6ab8c048f2991feb4c15720759f106
#
_cell.length_a   1.000
_cell.length_b   1.000
_cell.length_c   1.000
_cell.angle_alpha   90.00
_cell.angle_beta   90.00
_cell.angle_gamma   90.00
#
_symmetry.space_group_name_H-M   'P 1'
#
loop_
_entity.id
_entity.type
_entity.pdbx_description
1 polymer ?
#
loop_
_entity_poly.entity_id
_entity_poly.type
_entity_poly.pdbx_seq_one_letter_code
_entity_poly.pdbx_strand_id
1 'polypeptide(L)'
;LPYRSLRFDFEYLDQKDYQGHSVVNYTVSEDFTRITEFKYLTGQKAPGTTIVREYPFAYTGAEGEIPYYSIANEANQALYEKYRALTEKIPNVWLLGRLAEYKYYNIDAMVMKALELTEKIKQEV
;
A
#
# COMPACT_ATOMS: atom_id res chain seq x y z
N LEU A 1 -13.47 1.75 8.32
CA LEU A 1 -12.07 2.00 8.72
C LEU A 1 -11.47 3.08 7.82
N PRO A 2 -10.72 4.06 8.37
CA PRO A 2 -10.03 5.08 7.58
C PRO A 2 -8.84 4.51 6.81
N TYR A 3 -8.74 4.88 5.53
CA TYR A 3 -7.61 4.52 4.66
C TYR A 3 -7.10 5.76 3.93
N ARG A 4 -5.88 5.67 3.40
CA ARG A 4 -5.34 6.60 2.41
C ARG A 4 -5.45 6.01 1.02
N SER A 5 -5.90 6.83 0.09
CA SER A 5 -5.82 6.59 -1.35
C SER A 5 -4.64 7.36 -1.93
N LEU A 6 -4.32 7.09 -3.20
CA LEU A 6 -3.27 7.79 -3.93
C LEU A 6 -3.80 8.26 -5.28
N ARG A 7 -3.46 9.49 -5.64
CA ARG A 7 -3.54 9.99 -7.00
C ARG A 7 -2.16 9.91 -7.63
N PHE A 8 -2.12 9.44 -8.87
CA PHE A 8 -0.90 9.26 -9.65
C PHE A 8 -0.86 10.24 -10.80
N ASP A 9 0.14 11.12 -10.82
CA ASP A 9 0.38 12.06 -11.90
C ASP A 9 1.57 11.58 -12.73
N PHE A 10 1.29 11.09 -13.93
CA PHE A 10 2.30 10.63 -14.87
C PHE A 10 2.78 11.78 -15.74
N GLU A 11 4.09 11.88 -15.94
CA GLU A 11 4.71 12.87 -16.78
C GLU A 11 5.83 12.24 -17.63
N TYR A 12 5.76 12.46 -18.95
CA TYR A 12 6.87 12.15 -19.85
C TYR A 12 7.76 13.38 -20.03
N LEU A 13 9.06 13.18 -19.90
CA LEU A 13 10.08 14.21 -20.03
C LEU A 13 11.05 13.85 -21.16
N ASP A 14 11.26 14.77 -22.11
CA ASP A 14 12.25 14.63 -23.18
C ASP A 14 13.64 15.00 -22.67
N GLN A 15 14.07 14.25 -21.66
CA GLN A 15 15.41 14.36 -21.07
C GLN A 15 15.88 12.99 -20.61
N LYS A 16 17.18 12.78 -20.60
CA LYS A 16 17.76 11.47 -20.31
C LYS A 16 17.33 10.95 -18.94
N ASP A 17 17.43 11.76 -17.92
CA ASP A 17 17.16 11.40 -16.53
C ASP A 17 16.45 12.53 -15.81
N TYR A 18 15.56 12.23 -14.86
CA TYR A 18 14.91 13.20 -13.98
C TYR A 18 15.62 13.26 -12.62
N GLN A 19 15.64 12.13 -11.91
CA GLN A 19 16.24 12.03 -10.57
C GLN A 19 17.42 11.05 -10.49
N GLY A 20 17.65 10.24 -11.54
CA GLY A 20 18.75 9.29 -11.61
C GLY A 20 18.59 8.06 -10.71
N HIS A 21 17.44 7.88 -10.11
CA HIS A 21 17.10 6.77 -9.21
C HIS A 21 15.69 6.28 -9.50
N SER A 22 15.45 4.99 -9.26
CA SER A 22 14.14 4.38 -9.50
C SER A 22 13.04 4.99 -8.62
N VAL A 23 13.31 5.21 -7.35
CA VAL A 23 12.33 5.72 -6.37
C VAL A 23 13.01 6.71 -5.43
N VAL A 24 12.39 7.88 -5.24
CA VAL A 24 12.77 8.86 -4.21
C VAL A 24 11.54 9.21 -3.39
N ASN A 25 11.65 9.12 -2.06
CA ASN A 25 10.59 9.51 -1.14
C ASN A 25 10.80 10.95 -0.65
N TYR A 26 9.71 11.70 -0.59
CA TYR A 26 9.64 13.07 -0.11
C TYR A 26 8.83 13.11 1.18
N THR A 27 9.39 13.64 2.25
CA THR A 27 8.81 13.49 3.60
C THR A 27 8.44 14.80 4.27
N VAL A 28 8.87 15.96 3.75
CA VAL A 28 8.81 17.23 4.50
C VAL A 28 8.26 18.41 3.71
N SER A 29 8.66 18.61 2.46
CA SER A 29 8.48 19.88 1.73
C SER A 29 7.45 19.83 0.62
N GLU A 30 7.09 18.63 0.15
CA GLU A 30 6.26 18.44 -1.04
C GLU A 30 4.86 17.94 -0.66
N ASP A 31 3.89 18.21 -1.50
CA ASP A 31 2.52 17.69 -1.37
C ASP A 31 2.38 16.26 -1.92
N PHE A 32 3.39 15.76 -2.63
CA PHE A 32 3.53 14.36 -3.02
C PHE A 32 4.53 13.63 -2.12
N THR A 33 4.35 12.33 -1.95
CA THR A 33 5.17 11.50 -1.05
C THR A 33 6.27 10.74 -1.76
N ARG A 34 6.17 10.59 -3.09
CA ARG A 34 7.12 9.78 -3.87
C ARG A 34 7.18 10.22 -5.31
N ILE A 35 8.37 10.10 -5.91
CA ILE A 35 8.55 10.08 -7.36
C ILE A 35 9.17 8.74 -7.74
N THR A 36 8.56 8.07 -8.72
CA THR A 36 9.11 6.88 -9.37
C THR A 36 9.55 7.24 -10.79
N GLU A 37 10.80 6.94 -11.15
CA GLU A 37 11.34 7.06 -12.50
C GLU A 37 11.47 5.67 -13.11
N PHE A 38 10.57 5.33 -14.04
CA PHE A 38 10.34 3.94 -14.47
C PHE A 38 11.52 3.28 -15.16
N LYS A 39 12.30 4.01 -15.97
CA LYS A 39 13.45 3.42 -16.68
C LYS A 39 14.47 2.76 -15.75
N TYR A 40 14.60 3.27 -14.51
CA TYR A 40 15.50 2.71 -13.49
C TYR A 40 14.95 1.47 -12.81
N LEU A 41 13.63 1.23 -12.86
CA LEU A 41 13.01 -0.03 -12.41
C LEU A 41 13.12 -1.11 -13.49
N THR A 42 12.92 -0.73 -14.76
CA THR A 42 12.82 -1.66 -15.88
C THR A 42 14.15 -1.93 -16.59
N GLY A 43 15.18 -1.10 -16.35
CA GLY A 43 16.44 -1.14 -17.09
C GLY A 43 16.32 -0.62 -18.53
N GLN A 44 15.22 0.02 -18.89
CA GLN A 44 14.96 0.53 -20.24
C GLN A 44 15.95 1.61 -20.64
N LYS A 45 16.48 1.51 -21.87
CA LYS A 45 17.32 2.53 -22.49
C LYS A 45 16.46 3.34 -23.45
N ALA A 46 16.21 4.61 -23.12
CA ALA A 46 15.43 5.54 -23.92
C ALA A 46 16.00 6.96 -23.80
N PRO A 47 15.86 7.81 -24.83
CA PRO A 47 16.30 9.21 -24.76
C PRO A 47 15.51 10.00 -23.74
N GLY A 48 14.20 9.77 -23.62
CA GLY A 48 13.32 10.37 -22.64
C GLY A 48 13.13 9.52 -21.40
N THR A 49 12.42 10.05 -20.40
CA THR A 49 12.06 9.35 -19.18
C THR A 49 10.60 9.62 -18.79
N THR A 50 9.96 8.64 -18.15
CA THR A 50 8.63 8.82 -17.58
C THR A 50 8.75 8.71 -16.07
N ILE A 51 8.12 9.67 -15.39
CA ILE A 51 8.00 9.67 -13.93
C ILE A 51 6.54 9.59 -13.52
N VAL A 52 6.30 9.19 -12.27
CA VAL A 52 5.00 9.33 -11.60
C VAL A 52 5.18 9.95 -10.23
N ARG A 53 4.35 10.95 -9.91
CA ARG A 53 4.23 11.52 -8.56
C ARG A 53 3.04 10.93 -7.85
N GLU A 54 3.21 10.53 -6.60
CA GLU A 54 2.18 9.94 -5.75
C GLU A 54 1.66 10.96 -4.74
N TYR A 55 0.41 11.36 -4.88
CA TYR A 55 -0.27 12.31 -3.99
C TYR A 55 -1.22 11.58 -3.05
N PRO A 56 -0.99 11.60 -1.73
CA PRO A 56 -1.85 10.94 -0.77
C PRO A 56 -3.11 11.78 -0.48
N PHE A 57 -4.25 11.11 -0.35
CA PHE A 57 -5.50 11.73 0.10
C PHE A 57 -6.33 10.74 0.93
N ALA A 58 -7.35 11.24 1.61
CA ALA A 58 -8.24 10.40 2.39
C ALA A 58 -9.13 9.56 1.46
N TYR A 59 -9.13 8.25 1.65
CA TYR A 59 -10.04 7.35 0.95
C TYR A 59 -11.48 7.61 1.40
N THR A 60 -12.40 7.86 0.46
CA THR A 60 -13.81 8.13 0.72
C THR A 60 -14.74 7.00 0.29
N GLY A 61 -14.25 6.06 -0.49
CA GLY A 61 -15.04 5.00 -1.11
C GLY A 61 -15.72 5.41 -2.41
N ALA A 62 -15.32 6.54 -2.99
CA ALA A 62 -15.82 6.96 -4.30
C ALA A 62 -15.34 6.02 -5.41
N GLU A 63 -16.07 6.00 -6.51
CA GLU A 63 -15.72 5.19 -7.68
C GLU A 63 -14.31 5.53 -8.18
N GLY A 64 -13.50 4.49 -8.42
CA GLY A 64 -12.10 4.62 -8.86
C GLY A 64 -11.08 4.84 -7.75
N GLU A 65 -11.50 5.10 -6.52
CA GLU A 65 -10.58 5.16 -5.39
C GLU A 65 -10.17 3.77 -4.90
N ILE A 66 -8.91 3.63 -4.52
CA ILE A 66 -8.36 2.39 -3.97
C ILE A 66 -7.78 2.67 -2.58
N PRO A 67 -8.12 1.88 -1.54
CA PRO A 67 -7.50 2.01 -0.22
C PRO A 67 -6.10 1.38 -0.24
N TYR A 68 -5.06 2.20 -0.42
CA TYR A 68 -3.66 1.72 -0.48
C TYR A 68 -3.04 1.48 0.89
N TYR A 69 -3.34 2.35 1.87
CA TYR A 69 -2.70 2.31 3.18
C TYR A 69 -3.69 2.49 4.31
N SER A 70 -3.56 1.67 5.35
CA SER A 70 -4.23 1.90 6.63
C SER A 70 -3.64 3.14 7.33
N ILE A 71 -4.46 3.86 8.09
CA ILE A 71 -4.01 5.00 8.90
C ILE A 71 -3.83 4.51 10.33
N ALA A 72 -2.62 4.03 10.64
CA ALA A 72 -2.28 3.47 11.94
C ALA A 72 -2.17 4.57 13.01
N ASN A 73 -3.20 4.68 13.85
CA ASN A 73 -3.21 5.42 15.10
C ASN A 73 -4.05 4.66 16.13
N GLU A 74 -3.98 5.05 17.38
CA GLU A 74 -4.64 4.36 18.48
C GLU A 74 -6.17 4.26 18.30
N ALA A 75 -6.82 5.36 17.90
CA ALA A 75 -8.26 5.39 17.70
C ALA A 75 -8.72 4.46 16.58
N ASN A 76 -8.00 4.45 15.45
CA ASN A 76 -8.30 3.58 14.32
C ASN A 76 -7.99 2.11 14.63
N GLN A 77 -6.97 1.84 15.42
CA GLN A 77 -6.67 0.49 15.88
C GLN A 77 -7.77 -0.03 16.80
N ALA A 78 -8.25 0.79 17.74
CA ALA A 78 -9.39 0.44 18.60
C ALA A 78 -10.68 0.18 17.78
N LEU A 79 -10.88 0.94 16.71
CA LEU A 79 -11.99 0.71 15.78
C LEU A 79 -11.81 -0.60 15.00
N TYR A 80 -10.61 -0.90 14.53
CA TYR A 80 -10.29 -2.17 13.86
C TYR A 80 -10.60 -3.38 14.75
N GLU A 81 -10.20 -3.34 16.03
CA GLU A 81 -10.46 -4.45 16.97
C GLU A 81 -11.96 -4.76 17.12
N LYS A 82 -12.83 -3.75 17.05
CA LYS A 82 -14.29 -3.97 17.05
C LYS A 82 -14.76 -4.74 15.81
N TYR A 83 -14.23 -4.41 14.63
CA TYR A 83 -14.53 -5.15 13.40
C TYR A 83 -13.95 -6.56 13.43
N ARG A 84 -12.72 -6.72 13.90
CA ARG A 84 -12.09 -8.05 14.05
C ARG A 84 -12.92 -8.97 14.93
N ALA A 85 -13.41 -8.48 16.07
CA ALA A 85 -14.30 -9.24 16.97
C ALA A 85 -15.63 -9.65 16.32
N LEU A 86 -16.12 -8.93 15.31
CA LEU A 86 -17.29 -9.33 14.53
C LEU A 86 -16.94 -10.45 13.54
N THR A 87 -15.78 -10.38 12.87
CA THR A 87 -15.36 -11.43 11.93
C THR A 87 -15.07 -12.76 12.61
N GLU A 88 -14.60 -12.76 13.86
CA GLU A 88 -14.38 -13.98 14.65
C GLU A 88 -15.67 -14.80 14.88
N LYS A 89 -16.83 -14.17 14.73
CA LYS A 89 -18.15 -14.84 14.85
C LYS A 89 -18.64 -15.48 13.55
N ILE A 90 -17.93 -15.25 12.45
CA ILE A 90 -18.30 -15.75 11.12
C ILE A 90 -17.44 -16.98 10.83
N PRO A 91 -18.03 -18.18 10.65
CA PRO A 91 -17.26 -19.37 10.36
C PRO A 91 -16.56 -19.26 8.99
N ASN A 92 -15.38 -19.84 8.88
CA ASN A 92 -14.60 -19.91 7.64
C ASN A 92 -14.17 -18.55 7.07
N VAL A 93 -13.98 -17.54 7.93
CA VAL A 93 -13.45 -16.23 7.57
C VAL A 93 -12.15 -15.97 8.31
N TRP A 94 -11.08 -15.74 7.55
CA TRP A 94 -9.76 -15.39 8.06
C TRP A 94 -9.29 -14.07 7.47
N LEU A 95 -8.72 -13.22 8.30
CA LEU A 95 -8.13 -11.95 7.88
C LEU A 95 -6.63 -12.14 7.68
N LEU A 96 -6.13 -11.78 6.48
CA LEU A 96 -4.73 -11.86 6.14
C LEU A 96 -4.34 -10.69 5.24
N GLY A 97 -3.21 -10.06 5.54
CA GLY A 97 -2.67 -8.97 4.74
C GLY A 97 -2.81 -7.60 5.37
N ARG A 98 -1.99 -6.67 4.90
CA ARG A 98 -1.85 -5.32 5.49
C ARG A 98 -3.17 -4.56 5.63
N LEU A 99 -4.05 -4.65 4.64
CA LEU A 99 -5.34 -3.97 4.66
C LEU A 99 -6.34 -4.71 5.56
N ALA A 100 -6.40 -6.04 5.46
CA ALA A 100 -7.32 -6.86 6.24
C ALA A 100 -6.97 -6.88 7.74
N GLU A 101 -5.70 -6.88 8.09
CA GLU A 101 -5.21 -6.82 9.47
C GLU A 101 -4.98 -5.37 9.97
N TYR A 102 -5.25 -4.38 9.13
CA TYR A 102 -5.10 -2.95 9.43
C TYR A 102 -3.72 -2.58 10.00
N LYS A 103 -2.65 -3.22 9.50
CA LYS A 103 -1.29 -3.15 10.04
C LYS A 103 -0.25 -3.16 8.93
N TYR A 104 0.78 -2.32 9.07
CA TYR A 104 1.94 -2.38 8.18
C TYR A 104 2.92 -3.47 8.64
N TYR A 105 3.40 -4.27 7.68
CA TYR A 105 4.53 -5.18 7.81
C TYR A 105 5.13 -5.53 6.44
N ASN A 106 6.38 -6.00 6.44
CA ASN A 106 7.12 -6.31 5.22
C ASN A 106 6.69 -7.64 4.57
N ILE A 107 7.17 -7.88 3.36
CA ILE A 107 6.81 -9.07 2.55
C ILE A 107 7.19 -10.37 3.25
N ASP A 108 8.37 -10.43 3.88
CA ASP A 108 8.82 -11.59 4.65
C ASP A 108 7.85 -11.96 5.78
N ALA A 109 7.43 -10.96 6.55
CA ALA A 109 6.42 -11.15 7.59
C ALA A 109 5.06 -11.57 7.01
N MET A 110 4.69 -11.08 5.83
CA MET A 110 3.47 -11.51 5.12
C MET A 110 3.53 -12.99 4.75
N VAL A 111 4.66 -13.46 4.23
CA VAL A 111 4.87 -14.89 3.89
C VAL A 111 4.75 -15.76 5.15
N MET A 112 5.41 -15.36 6.24
CA MET A 112 5.32 -16.09 7.52
C MET A 112 3.87 -16.20 8.01
N LYS A 113 3.13 -15.10 8.03
CA LYS A 113 1.71 -15.09 8.44
C LYS A 113 0.83 -15.99 7.56
N ALA A 114 1.10 -16.02 6.25
CA ALA A 114 0.36 -16.89 5.33
C ALA A 114 0.62 -18.37 5.63
N LEU A 115 1.87 -18.74 5.92
CA LEU A 115 2.23 -20.11 6.31
C LEU A 115 1.59 -20.49 7.65
N GLU A 116 1.69 -19.64 8.68
CA GLU A 116 1.07 -19.87 9.99
C GLU A 116 -0.45 -20.03 9.89
N LEU A 117 -1.12 -19.16 9.13
CA LEU A 117 -2.55 -19.26 8.90
C LEU A 117 -2.92 -20.56 8.19
N THR A 118 -2.12 -20.98 7.19
CA THR A 118 -2.35 -22.23 6.47
C THR A 118 -2.29 -23.44 7.39
N GLU A 119 -1.29 -23.50 8.30
CA GLU A 119 -1.17 -24.59 9.25
C GLU A 119 -2.34 -24.58 10.27
N LYS A 120 -2.77 -23.39 10.70
CA LYS A 120 -3.95 -23.26 11.56
C LYS A 120 -5.22 -23.81 10.88
N ILE A 121 -5.48 -23.42 9.64
CA ILE A 121 -6.66 -23.89 8.88
C ILE A 121 -6.65 -25.41 8.71
N LYS A 122 -5.48 -26.01 8.41
CA LYS A 122 -5.35 -27.47 8.31
C LYS A 122 -5.69 -28.24 9.60
N GLN A 123 -5.50 -27.59 10.75
CA GLN A 123 -5.82 -28.19 12.05
C GLN A 123 -7.29 -28.06 12.44
N GLU A 124 -8.01 -27.09 11.84
CA GLU A 124 -9.40 -26.81 12.11
C GLU A 124 -10.37 -27.57 11.16
N VAL A 125 -9.84 -28.13 10.07
CA VAL A 125 -10.57 -28.93 9.05
C VAL A 125 -10.25 -30.40 9.21
#